data_dcc78e11441be0a060a43a17bb57ea6f
#
_entry.id   dcc78e11441be0a060a43a17bb57ea6f
#
_cell.length_a   1.000
_cell.length_b   1.000
_cell.length_c   1.000
_cell.angle_alpha   90.00
_cell.angle_beta   90.00
_cell.angle_gamma   90.00
#
_symmetry.space_group_name_H-M   'P 1'
#
loop_
_entity.id
_entity.type
_entity.pdbx_description
1 polymer ?
#
loop_
_entity_poly.entity_id
_entity_poly.type
_entity_poly.pdbx_seq_one_letter_code
_entity_poly.pdbx_strand_id
1 'polypeptide(L)'
;MVRRMMVSVILAFMVLLTGCGQMNHGGTAAPSLTAGTEKQEPQITGHTDSSPEPQTTGHSDSSPESRTTALWDSDALMKDLYTEAPYSVSYSELIDTYLIACGLYFDFGSPYLFPADAMVDYEETIEYFSPYKDHAFIRDLGAFVDGQGMNASMNVYVPLLQYAVSSKEKGECIGNIQSYVFQTDEAFYNFLENLHQFYDDTHAAAFFERSAIHRQLEQHIQSGMAGVPVITYFNAAESYTGTKDKLFPQQTLHYATCLSVYKSRNNASFHQIPVNGDMYFLSYQSPLGYDGNFHIQDMLETTIHESLHPFINPGVELQQELIQSLAGNKNPADYTSSIYVNMPWYRITDEAIVRAVQARIYREAGHGDGTAAKQLLDRQTGIANLYPIYDSLAEYESNREEYPCIDDYLQVLIPLYLEGR
;
A
#
# COMPACT_ATOMS: atom_id res chain seq x y z
N MET A 1 -17.07 3.49 -26.49
CA MET A 1 -16.76 4.73 -25.77
C MET A 1 -16.98 4.58 -24.26
N VAL A 2 -18.01 3.91 -23.78
CA VAL A 2 -18.31 3.68 -22.35
C VAL A 2 -17.28 2.78 -21.64
N ARG A 3 -16.72 1.76 -22.30
CA ARG A 3 -15.71 0.84 -21.72
C ARG A 3 -14.35 1.49 -21.41
N ARG A 4 -13.96 2.55 -22.14
CA ARG A 4 -12.70 3.27 -21.85
C ARG A 4 -12.81 4.26 -20.69
N MET A 5 -14.01 4.74 -20.38
CA MET A 5 -14.23 5.60 -19.21
C MET A 5 -14.19 4.85 -17.87
N MET A 6 -14.63 3.58 -17.83
CA MET A 6 -14.59 2.79 -16.59
C MET A 6 -13.15 2.47 -16.12
N VAL A 7 -12.25 2.16 -17.05
CA VAL A 7 -10.85 1.85 -16.69
C VAL A 7 -10.11 3.10 -16.16
N SER A 8 -10.41 4.28 -16.69
CA SER A 8 -9.77 5.54 -16.22
C SER A 8 -10.27 6.00 -14.85
N VAL A 9 -11.49 5.66 -14.45
CA VAL A 9 -12.03 6.00 -13.13
C VAL A 9 -11.47 5.09 -12.04
N ILE A 10 -11.18 3.82 -12.35
CA ILE A 10 -10.58 2.88 -11.39
C ILE A 10 -9.13 3.27 -11.08
N LEU A 11 -8.35 3.74 -12.05
CA LEU A 11 -6.96 4.17 -11.80
C LEU A 11 -6.84 5.49 -11.00
N ALA A 12 -7.80 6.39 -11.10
CA ALA A 12 -7.75 7.68 -10.38
C ALA A 12 -8.06 7.56 -8.87
N PHE A 13 -8.66 6.45 -8.41
CA PHE A 13 -9.07 6.25 -7.01
C PHE A 13 -8.04 5.51 -6.15
N MET A 14 -6.99 4.90 -6.73
CA MET A 14 -6.02 4.06 -6.00
C MET A 14 -5.00 4.82 -5.15
N VAL A 15 -4.92 6.15 -5.23
CA VAL A 15 -3.87 6.95 -4.56
C VAL A 15 -4.21 7.29 -3.09
N LEU A 16 -5.38 6.91 -2.57
CA LEU A 16 -5.80 7.28 -1.20
C LEU A 16 -5.79 6.11 -0.18
N LEU A 17 -5.23 4.96 -0.52
CA LEU A 17 -5.18 3.80 0.37
C LEU A 17 -3.89 3.73 1.22
N THR A 18 -3.47 4.84 1.79
CA THR A 18 -2.33 4.85 2.69
C THR A 18 -2.80 5.02 4.12
N GLY A 19 -2.78 3.97 4.89
CA GLY A 19 -3.00 4.08 6.33
C GLY A 19 -3.64 2.91 7.05
N CYS A 20 -3.43 1.68 6.62
CA CYS A 20 -3.72 0.53 7.48
C CYS A 20 -2.49 0.18 8.31
N GLY A 21 -2.56 0.34 9.62
CA GLY A 21 -1.59 -0.27 10.52
C GLY A 21 -0.96 0.62 11.58
N GLN A 22 -1.75 1.16 12.50
CA GLN A 22 -1.22 1.47 13.84
C GLN A 22 -1.91 0.56 14.87
N MET A 23 -1.26 -0.53 15.24
CA MET A 23 -1.58 -1.24 16.47
C MET A 23 -0.96 -0.47 17.64
N ASN A 24 -1.78 0.26 18.40
CA ASN A 24 -1.36 0.92 19.63
C ASN A 24 -1.29 -0.09 20.77
N HIS A 25 -0.09 -0.40 21.24
CA HIS A 25 0.12 -0.85 22.61
C HIS A 25 0.27 0.36 23.51
N GLY A 26 -0.62 0.49 24.49
CA GLY A 26 -0.81 1.63 25.35
C GLY A 26 0.43 2.11 26.09
N GLY A 27 0.62 3.42 26.12
CA GLY A 27 1.63 4.11 26.91
C GLY A 27 1.37 5.61 26.96
N THR A 28 0.79 6.05 28.07
CA THR A 28 0.86 7.35 28.76
C THR A 28 0.70 8.66 27.98
N ALA A 29 -0.22 9.47 28.51
CA ALA A 29 -0.63 10.81 28.14
C ALA A 29 0.50 11.82 27.92
N ALA A 30 0.36 12.65 26.88
CA ALA A 30 1.06 13.91 26.72
C ALA A 30 0.07 15.09 26.58
N PRO A 31 0.43 16.31 26.96
CA PRO A 31 -0.48 17.37 27.32
C PRO A 31 -1.03 18.14 26.12
N SER A 32 -2.23 18.69 26.33
CA SER A 32 -2.96 19.60 25.46
C SER A 32 -2.19 20.89 25.18
N LEU A 33 -2.16 21.33 23.93
CA LEU A 33 -1.91 22.72 23.56
C LEU A 33 -3.13 23.26 22.80
N THR A 34 -3.68 24.30 23.37
CA THR A 34 -4.83 25.08 22.95
C THR A 34 -4.49 26.09 21.84
N ALA A 35 -5.46 26.22 20.94
CA ALA A 35 -6.02 27.44 20.37
C ALA A 35 -5.24 28.35 19.41
N GLY A 36 -5.91 28.58 18.30
CA GLY A 36 -6.14 29.93 17.78
C GLY A 36 -5.47 30.29 16.48
N THR A 37 -6.21 30.36 15.38
CA THR A 37 -6.54 31.63 14.75
C THR A 37 -7.15 31.42 13.37
N GLU A 38 -8.27 32.13 13.15
CA GLU A 38 -8.91 32.42 11.85
C GLU A 38 -7.94 33.02 10.83
N LYS A 39 -8.12 32.67 9.52
CA LYS A 39 -8.10 33.69 8.47
C LYS A 39 -8.47 33.14 7.08
N GLN A 40 -9.56 33.71 6.59
CA GLN A 40 -9.79 34.33 5.26
C GLN A 40 -9.51 33.53 3.99
N GLU A 41 -10.61 33.26 3.29
CA GLU A 41 -10.71 32.96 1.86
C GLU A 41 -10.23 34.13 1.00
N PRO A 42 -9.60 33.88 -0.16
CA PRO A 42 -9.55 34.85 -1.25
C PRO A 42 -10.55 34.50 -2.36
N GLN A 43 -11.32 35.48 -2.76
CA GLN A 43 -12.20 35.51 -3.92
C GLN A 43 -11.42 35.38 -5.20
N ILE A 44 -11.90 34.52 -6.10
CA ILE A 44 -11.40 34.41 -7.48
C ILE A 44 -12.32 35.23 -8.37
N THR A 45 -11.75 36.29 -8.95
CA THR A 45 -12.34 37.04 -10.07
C THR A 45 -11.95 36.42 -11.40
N GLY A 46 -12.94 36.20 -12.25
CA GLY A 46 -12.78 35.61 -13.57
C GLY A 46 -12.03 36.53 -14.57
N HIS A 47 -11.32 35.92 -15.47
CA HIS A 47 -10.98 36.51 -16.78
C HIS A 47 -11.14 35.46 -17.88
N THR A 48 -11.97 35.81 -18.84
CA THR A 48 -12.08 35.24 -20.18
C THR A 48 -10.93 35.74 -21.04
N ASP A 49 -10.25 34.87 -21.84
CA ASP A 49 -10.24 35.02 -23.29
C ASP A 49 -9.24 34.10 -24.04
N SER A 50 -9.72 33.69 -25.22
CA SER A 50 -9.04 33.39 -26.49
C SER A 50 -7.98 32.31 -26.55
N SER A 51 -8.38 31.18 -27.17
CA SER A 51 -7.53 30.15 -27.79
C SER A 51 -6.85 30.66 -29.07
N PRO A 52 -5.62 30.27 -29.34
CA PRO A 52 -5.07 30.16 -30.71
C PRO A 52 -5.02 28.71 -31.19
N GLU A 53 -5.32 28.50 -32.46
CA GLU A 53 -5.26 27.25 -33.21
C GLU A 53 -3.86 26.60 -33.18
N PRO A 54 -3.76 25.24 -33.18
CA PRO A 54 -2.49 24.55 -33.21
C PRO A 54 -1.91 24.50 -34.63
N GLN A 55 -0.73 25.06 -34.80
CA GLN A 55 0.12 24.81 -35.98
C GLN A 55 0.69 23.38 -35.89
N THR A 56 0.39 22.57 -36.90
CA THR A 56 1.01 21.27 -37.15
C THR A 56 2.46 21.44 -37.57
N THR A 57 3.40 21.25 -36.68
CA THR A 57 4.79 20.97 -37.01
C THR A 57 5.03 19.48 -36.95
N GLY A 58 5.52 18.93 -38.09
CA GLY A 58 5.82 17.51 -38.23
C GLY A 58 6.82 17.03 -37.19
N HIS A 59 6.39 16.09 -36.36
CA HIS A 59 7.29 15.31 -35.53
C HIS A 59 7.77 14.11 -36.32
N SER A 60 9.09 14.02 -36.44
CA SER A 60 9.78 12.80 -36.87
C SER A 60 9.47 11.71 -35.87
N ASP A 61 8.82 10.65 -36.35
CA ASP A 61 8.66 9.35 -35.65
C ASP A 61 10.05 8.78 -35.35
N SER A 62 10.59 9.11 -34.20
CA SER A 62 11.58 8.29 -33.53
C SER A 62 10.80 7.47 -32.50
N SER A 63 10.54 6.23 -32.87
CA SER A 63 9.94 5.19 -32.05
C SER A 63 10.56 5.15 -30.65
N PRO A 64 9.77 5.06 -29.56
CA PRO A 64 10.27 4.94 -28.18
C PRO A 64 10.97 3.62 -27.89
N GLU A 65 11.12 2.74 -28.86
CA GLU A 65 11.66 1.37 -28.71
C GLU A 65 13.15 1.29 -28.32
N SER A 66 13.89 2.41 -28.21
CA SER A 66 15.36 2.38 -28.01
C SER A 66 15.83 2.77 -26.59
N ARG A 67 14.95 3.12 -25.65
CA ARG A 67 15.35 3.58 -24.30
C ARG A 67 15.21 2.55 -23.18
N THR A 68 14.75 1.35 -23.44
CA THR A 68 14.57 0.27 -22.45
C THR A 68 15.76 -0.67 -22.35
N THR A 69 16.98 -0.18 -22.31
CA THR A 69 18.06 -0.95 -21.66
C THR A 69 17.77 -0.85 -20.15
N ALA A 70 17.49 -1.98 -19.52
CA ALA A 70 17.25 -2.02 -18.08
C ALA A 70 18.44 -1.36 -17.38
N LEU A 71 18.22 -0.15 -16.83
CA LEU A 71 19.25 0.57 -16.06
C LEU A 71 19.63 -0.22 -14.80
N TRP A 72 18.67 -0.97 -14.25
CA TRP A 72 18.80 -1.69 -13.00
C TRP A 72 18.87 -3.19 -13.24
N ASP A 73 19.75 -3.87 -12.48
CA ASP A 73 19.75 -5.33 -12.41
C ASP A 73 18.41 -5.85 -11.87
N SER A 74 17.95 -7.00 -12.35
CA SER A 74 16.69 -7.60 -11.91
C SER A 74 16.65 -7.84 -10.41
N ASP A 75 17.78 -8.23 -9.81
CA ASP A 75 17.88 -8.48 -8.38
C ASP A 75 17.89 -7.18 -7.56
N ALA A 76 18.43 -6.09 -8.10
CA ALA A 76 18.29 -4.76 -7.47
C ALA A 76 16.87 -4.21 -7.55
N LEU A 77 16.10 -4.57 -8.58
CA LEU A 77 14.68 -4.20 -8.70
C LEU A 77 13.82 -4.92 -7.68
N MET A 78 13.89 -6.27 -7.65
CA MET A 78 13.08 -7.10 -6.74
C MET A 78 13.82 -8.40 -6.42
N LYS A 79 14.49 -8.47 -5.27
CA LYS A 79 15.14 -9.68 -4.79
C LYS A 79 14.16 -10.55 -4.01
N ASP A 80 13.91 -11.76 -4.52
CA ASP A 80 13.05 -12.72 -3.83
C ASP A 80 13.72 -13.29 -2.59
N LEU A 81 13.01 -13.20 -1.47
CA LEU A 81 13.41 -13.80 -0.20
C LEU A 81 12.68 -15.12 0.06
N TYR A 82 11.46 -15.23 -0.48
CA TYR A 82 10.62 -16.42 -0.40
C TYR A 82 9.69 -16.47 -1.62
N THR A 83 9.49 -17.67 -2.17
CA THR A 83 8.53 -17.88 -3.26
C THR A 83 7.81 -19.21 -3.09
N GLU A 84 6.49 -19.16 -3.07
CA GLU A 84 5.57 -20.30 -3.15
C GLU A 84 4.39 -19.83 -4.02
N ALA A 85 4.44 -20.15 -5.31
CA ALA A 85 3.47 -19.63 -6.27
C ALA A 85 2.01 -19.91 -5.85
N PRO A 86 1.10 -18.94 -5.93
CA PRO A 86 1.23 -17.59 -6.54
C PRO A 86 1.72 -16.47 -5.60
N TYR A 87 2.38 -16.79 -4.49
CA TYR A 87 2.87 -15.82 -3.50
C TYR A 87 4.39 -15.67 -3.52
N SER A 88 4.85 -14.43 -3.34
CA SER A 88 6.28 -14.12 -3.15
C SER A 88 6.49 -13.03 -2.08
N VAL A 89 7.63 -13.10 -1.41
CA VAL A 89 8.15 -12.04 -0.54
C VAL A 89 9.48 -11.58 -1.10
N SER A 90 9.64 -10.29 -1.27
CA SER A 90 10.85 -9.67 -1.84
C SER A 90 11.21 -8.38 -1.11
N TYR A 91 12.41 -7.86 -1.38
CA TYR A 91 12.74 -6.47 -1.13
C TYR A 91 13.34 -5.85 -2.40
N SER A 92 13.42 -4.53 -2.45
CA SER A 92 13.92 -3.78 -3.60
C SER A 92 15.00 -2.80 -3.19
N GLU A 93 16.22 -2.98 -3.72
CA GLU A 93 17.31 -2.02 -3.52
C GLU A 93 16.99 -0.67 -4.17
N LEU A 94 16.23 -0.65 -5.28
CA LEU A 94 15.71 0.56 -5.89
C LEU A 94 14.86 1.37 -4.90
N ILE A 95 13.91 0.72 -4.24
CA ILE A 95 13.01 1.39 -3.28
C ILE A 95 13.78 1.82 -2.03
N ASP A 96 14.64 0.95 -1.51
CA ASP A 96 15.44 1.24 -0.33
C ASP A 96 16.43 2.39 -0.59
N THR A 97 17.04 2.44 -1.79
CA THR A 97 17.88 3.58 -2.20
C THR A 97 17.10 4.89 -2.22
N TYR A 98 15.87 4.87 -2.75
CA TYR A 98 14.99 6.04 -2.72
C TYR A 98 14.65 6.47 -1.28
N LEU A 99 14.33 5.53 -0.39
CA LEU A 99 14.03 5.84 1.00
C LEU A 99 15.25 6.37 1.76
N ILE A 100 16.43 5.82 1.50
CA ILE A 100 17.71 6.34 2.06
C ILE A 100 17.94 7.77 1.57
N ALA A 101 17.72 8.05 0.28
CA ALA A 101 17.85 9.40 -0.25
C ALA A 101 16.86 10.37 0.42
N CYS A 102 15.63 9.95 0.68
CA CYS A 102 14.67 10.73 1.47
C CYS A 102 15.17 10.93 2.92
N GLY A 103 15.77 9.88 3.52
CA GLY A 103 16.41 9.97 4.83
C GLY A 103 17.48 11.04 4.88
N LEU A 104 18.38 11.07 3.91
CA LEU A 104 19.42 12.10 3.78
C LEU A 104 18.82 13.50 3.61
N TYR A 105 17.79 13.64 2.79
CA TYR A 105 17.11 14.91 2.56
C TYR A 105 16.48 15.48 3.84
N PHE A 106 15.84 14.63 4.65
CA PHE A 106 15.17 14.99 5.91
C PHE A 106 16.08 14.84 7.15
N ASP A 107 17.39 14.71 7.00
CA ASP A 107 18.34 14.45 8.11
C ASP A 107 17.97 13.23 8.96
N PHE A 108 17.37 12.20 8.35
CA PHE A 108 16.82 11.01 9.02
C PHE A 108 15.83 11.34 10.15
N GLY A 109 15.32 12.57 10.19
CA GLY A 109 14.39 13.04 11.21
C GLY A 109 12.90 12.91 10.82
N SER A 110 12.60 12.24 9.72
CA SER A 110 11.20 12.05 9.31
C SER A 110 10.56 10.90 10.10
N PRO A 111 9.53 11.17 10.92
CA PRO A 111 8.86 10.13 11.71
C PRO A 111 8.10 9.09 10.86
N TYR A 112 7.99 9.32 9.54
CA TYR A 112 7.28 8.45 8.60
C TYR A 112 8.19 7.53 7.80
N LEU A 113 9.49 7.86 7.72
CA LEU A 113 10.48 7.05 7.02
C LEU A 113 11.50 6.45 7.99
N PHE A 114 11.92 7.22 8.96
CA PHE A 114 12.94 6.83 9.95
C PHE A 114 12.44 7.28 11.31
N PRO A 115 11.62 6.49 12.02
CA PRO A 115 11.15 6.86 13.34
C PRO A 115 12.34 7.06 14.29
N ALA A 116 12.31 8.14 15.07
CA ALA A 116 13.43 8.57 15.92
C ALA A 116 13.84 7.52 16.97
N ASP A 117 12.90 6.69 17.41
CA ASP A 117 13.13 5.57 18.34
C ASP A 117 13.82 4.36 17.69
N ALA A 118 13.88 4.32 16.35
CA ALA A 118 14.52 3.28 15.58
C ALA A 118 15.93 3.64 15.07
N MET A 119 16.44 4.83 15.41
CA MET A 119 17.72 5.34 14.86
C MET A 119 18.91 4.40 15.13
N VAL A 120 18.89 3.64 16.23
CA VAL A 120 19.95 2.68 16.57
C VAL A 120 20.06 1.58 15.49
N ASP A 121 18.94 1.17 14.88
CA ASP A 121 18.91 0.11 13.88
C ASP A 121 19.46 0.61 12.53
N TYR A 122 19.55 1.93 12.33
CA TYR A 122 20.00 2.55 11.09
C TYR A 122 21.39 3.19 11.16
N GLU A 123 22.11 3.03 12.28
CA GLU A 123 23.45 3.62 12.43
C GLU A 123 24.38 3.29 11.26
N GLU A 124 24.41 2.01 10.84
CA GLU A 124 25.22 1.56 9.70
C GLU A 124 24.84 2.29 8.40
N THR A 125 23.54 2.49 8.16
CA THR A 125 23.01 3.19 6.98
C THR A 125 23.38 4.67 7.04
N ILE A 126 23.15 5.31 8.18
CA ILE A 126 23.44 6.74 8.39
C ILE A 126 24.93 7.02 8.23
N GLU A 127 25.78 6.22 8.87
CA GLU A 127 27.24 6.36 8.77
C GLU A 127 27.71 6.22 7.32
N TYR A 128 27.19 5.22 6.60
CA TYR A 128 27.58 4.95 5.23
C TYR A 128 27.16 6.04 4.26
N PHE A 129 25.90 6.50 4.33
CA PHE A 129 25.32 7.40 3.33
C PHE A 129 25.45 8.89 3.67
N SER A 130 25.70 9.29 4.93
CA SER A 130 25.83 10.71 5.30
C SER A 130 26.87 11.50 4.50
N PRO A 131 28.01 10.94 4.05
CA PRO A 131 28.94 11.66 3.18
C PRO A 131 28.34 12.12 1.83
N TYR A 132 27.22 11.52 1.42
CA TYR A 132 26.56 11.83 0.15
C TYR A 132 25.37 12.80 0.27
N LYS A 133 25.18 13.42 1.45
CA LYS A 133 24.08 14.35 1.70
C LYS A 133 24.01 15.50 0.69
N ASP A 134 25.15 15.96 0.18
CA ASP A 134 25.23 17.04 -0.82
C ASP A 134 25.21 16.52 -2.26
N HIS A 135 24.89 15.25 -2.50
CA HIS A 135 24.78 14.71 -3.84
C HIS A 135 23.70 15.45 -4.67
N ALA A 136 23.90 15.59 -5.99
CA ALA A 136 22.98 16.31 -6.86
C ALA A 136 21.54 15.77 -6.74
N PHE A 137 21.37 14.46 -6.77
CA PHE A 137 20.07 13.82 -6.63
C PHE A 137 19.34 14.23 -5.32
N ILE A 138 20.06 14.32 -4.19
CA ILE A 138 19.45 14.71 -2.91
C ILE A 138 18.96 16.16 -2.94
N ARG A 139 19.72 17.07 -3.58
CA ARG A 139 19.28 18.46 -3.76
C ARG A 139 18.05 18.58 -4.65
N ASP A 140 18.02 17.78 -5.74
CA ASP A 140 16.92 17.80 -6.71
C ASP A 140 15.67 17.11 -6.16
N LEU A 141 15.84 16.17 -5.21
CA LEU A 141 14.74 15.45 -4.57
C LEU A 141 13.76 16.41 -3.88
N GLY A 142 14.23 17.55 -3.35
CA GLY A 142 13.39 18.58 -2.76
C GLY A 142 12.30 19.09 -3.67
N ALA A 143 12.55 19.17 -4.97
CA ALA A 143 11.54 19.58 -5.96
C ALA A 143 10.35 18.60 -6.01
N PHE A 144 10.57 17.34 -5.66
CA PHE A 144 9.53 16.29 -5.63
C PHE A 144 8.86 16.15 -4.27
N VAL A 145 9.55 16.47 -3.18
CA VAL A 145 9.05 16.20 -1.82
C VAL A 145 8.57 17.45 -1.07
N ASP A 146 9.17 18.64 -1.28
CA ASP A 146 8.83 19.86 -0.54
C ASP A 146 7.47 20.47 -0.89
N GLY A 147 7.06 20.35 -2.16
CA GLY A 147 5.82 20.97 -2.66
C GLY A 147 4.55 20.22 -2.26
N GLN A 148 4.65 19.01 -1.73
CA GLN A 148 3.52 18.09 -1.59
C GLN A 148 3.37 17.50 -0.18
N GLY A 149 4.21 17.91 0.76
CA GLY A 149 4.19 17.37 2.12
C GLY A 149 4.58 15.88 2.15
N MET A 150 4.30 15.24 3.27
CA MET A 150 4.63 13.84 3.53
C MET A 150 4.08 12.82 2.53
N ASN A 151 2.93 13.12 1.91
CA ASN A 151 2.32 12.27 0.91
C ASN A 151 3.14 12.22 -0.39
N ALA A 152 4.06 13.14 -0.61
CA ALA A 152 4.90 13.15 -1.80
C ALA A 152 5.88 11.98 -1.84
N SER A 153 6.48 11.61 -0.70
CA SER A 153 7.35 10.44 -0.66
C SER A 153 6.59 9.17 -1.06
N MET A 154 5.33 9.08 -0.69
CA MET A 154 4.45 7.95 -1.04
C MET A 154 4.07 7.96 -2.51
N ASN A 155 3.81 9.11 -3.10
CA ASN A 155 3.48 9.25 -4.52
C ASN A 155 4.64 8.88 -5.45
N VAL A 156 5.88 8.88 -4.95
CA VAL A 156 7.07 8.50 -5.74
C VAL A 156 7.31 6.99 -5.68
N TYR A 157 7.18 6.35 -4.53
CA TYR A 157 7.49 4.91 -4.46
C TYR A 157 6.48 4.04 -5.22
N VAL A 158 5.23 4.46 -5.39
CA VAL A 158 4.24 3.69 -6.16
C VAL A 158 4.67 3.47 -7.61
N PRO A 159 5.05 4.50 -8.38
CA PRO A 159 5.65 4.33 -9.70
C PRO A 159 6.91 3.46 -9.70
N LEU A 160 7.77 3.58 -8.69
CA LEU A 160 8.97 2.74 -8.56
C LEU A 160 8.61 1.27 -8.34
N LEU A 161 7.60 0.96 -7.50
CA LEU A 161 7.10 -0.40 -7.32
C LEU A 161 6.52 -0.97 -8.63
N GLN A 162 5.70 -0.18 -9.34
CA GLN A 162 5.14 -0.58 -10.62
C GLN A 162 6.24 -0.91 -11.63
N TYR A 163 7.26 -0.05 -11.72
CA TYR A 163 8.41 -0.28 -12.58
C TYR A 163 9.18 -1.54 -12.18
N ALA A 164 9.46 -1.73 -10.89
CA ALA A 164 10.22 -2.87 -10.39
C ALA A 164 9.51 -4.20 -10.69
N VAL A 165 8.20 -4.31 -10.41
CA VAL A 165 7.41 -5.52 -10.69
C VAL A 165 7.33 -5.76 -12.20
N SER A 166 6.97 -4.76 -12.99
CA SER A 166 6.82 -4.92 -14.44
C SER A 166 8.14 -5.31 -15.11
N SER A 167 9.25 -4.73 -14.69
CA SER A 167 10.58 -5.05 -15.25
C SER A 167 11.03 -6.44 -14.85
N LYS A 168 10.81 -6.87 -13.59
CA LYS A 168 11.09 -8.23 -13.14
C LYS A 168 10.35 -9.28 -13.98
N GLU A 169 9.07 -9.04 -14.22
CA GLU A 169 8.22 -9.95 -15.00
C GLU A 169 8.43 -9.81 -16.52
N LYS A 170 9.41 -9.00 -16.96
CA LYS A 170 9.68 -8.70 -18.37
C LYS A 170 8.42 -8.25 -19.12
N GLY A 171 7.53 -7.60 -18.38
CA GLY A 171 6.31 -7.02 -18.89
C GLY A 171 6.55 -5.59 -19.37
N GLU A 172 5.75 -5.15 -20.32
CA GLU A 172 5.64 -3.72 -20.57
C GLU A 172 5.06 -3.08 -19.29
N CYS A 173 5.62 -1.97 -18.87
CA CYS A 173 5.02 -1.13 -17.84
C CYS A 173 3.70 -0.62 -18.41
N ILE A 174 2.63 -1.39 -18.17
CA ILE A 174 1.33 -1.15 -18.80
C ILE A 174 0.68 0.04 -18.10
N GLY A 175 0.53 1.07 -18.86
CA GLY A 175 -0.22 2.24 -18.47
C GLY A 175 0.65 3.26 -17.75
N ASN A 176 0.23 4.44 -17.93
CA ASN A 176 0.79 5.66 -17.43
C ASN A 176 1.34 5.46 -16.01
N ILE A 177 2.67 5.46 -15.87
CA ILE A 177 3.35 5.68 -14.59
C ILE A 177 2.97 7.11 -14.10
N GLN A 178 1.82 7.59 -14.52
CA GLN A 178 1.28 8.88 -14.16
C GLN A 178 0.90 8.85 -12.69
N SER A 179 1.77 9.42 -11.90
CA SER A 179 1.46 9.79 -10.52
C SER A 179 1.23 11.30 -10.46
N TYR A 180 0.73 11.78 -9.34
CA TYR A 180 0.65 13.23 -9.08
C TYR A 180 2.02 13.93 -9.16
N VAL A 181 3.11 13.16 -9.08
CA VAL A 181 4.50 13.65 -9.10
C VAL A 181 5.07 13.63 -10.52
N PHE A 182 4.84 12.53 -11.26
CA PHE A 182 5.36 12.37 -12.62
C PHE A 182 4.24 12.57 -13.63
N GLN A 183 4.19 13.74 -14.23
CA GLN A 183 3.16 14.09 -15.23
C GLN A 183 3.40 13.45 -16.59
N THR A 184 4.63 13.01 -16.86
CA THR A 184 5.04 12.34 -18.09
C THR A 184 5.97 11.16 -17.79
N ASP A 185 5.98 10.17 -18.67
CA ASP A 185 6.92 9.05 -18.60
C ASP A 185 8.37 9.53 -18.65
N GLU A 186 8.66 10.57 -19.45
CA GLU A 186 9.99 11.15 -19.53
C GLU A 186 10.46 11.68 -18.15
N ALA A 187 9.59 12.36 -17.41
CA ALA A 187 9.93 12.86 -16.08
C ALA A 187 10.23 11.71 -15.11
N PHE A 188 9.47 10.61 -15.20
CA PHE A 188 9.74 9.42 -14.39
C PHE A 188 11.07 8.76 -14.76
N TYR A 189 11.34 8.54 -16.06
CA TYR A 189 12.58 7.90 -16.48
C TYR A 189 13.81 8.77 -16.16
N ASN A 190 13.73 10.08 -16.30
CA ASN A 190 14.79 11.00 -15.87
C ASN A 190 15.03 10.92 -14.35
N PHE A 191 13.97 10.82 -13.56
CA PHE A 191 14.09 10.58 -12.12
C PHE A 191 14.77 9.25 -11.83
N LEU A 192 14.36 8.18 -12.51
CA LEU A 192 14.92 6.83 -12.36
C LEU A 192 16.41 6.78 -12.74
N GLU A 193 16.83 7.47 -13.81
CA GLU A 193 18.24 7.61 -14.21
C GLU A 193 19.06 8.33 -13.13
N ASN A 194 18.54 9.42 -12.58
CA ASN A 194 19.22 10.17 -11.52
C ASN A 194 19.30 9.36 -10.20
N LEU A 195 18.28 8.58 -9.88
CA LEU A 195 18.29 7.66 -8.75
C LEU A 195 19.32 6.53 -8.94
N HIS A 196 19.42 6.00 -10.18
CA HIS A 196 20.44 5.01 -10.51
C HIS A 196 21.85 5.59 -10.41
N GLN A 197 22.07 6.83 -10.88
CA GLN A 197 23.35 7.51 -10.73
C GLN A 197 23.71 7.67 -9.24
N PHE A 198 22.74 8.01 -8.38
CA PHE A 198 22.95 8.06 -6.93
C PHE A 198 23.32 6.70 -6.36
N TYR A 199 22.64 5.62 -6.78
CA TYR A 199 22.95 4.25 -6.39
C TYR A 199 24.39 3.85 -6.76
N ASP A 200 24.85 4.18 -7.98
CA ASP A 200 26.19 3.89 -8.45
C ASP A 200 27.25 4.73 -7.72
N ASP A 201 27.06 6.04 -7.63
CA ASP A 201 28.01 6.98 -7.02
C ASP A 201 28.20 6.70 -5.52
N THR A 202 27.17 6.20 -4.85
CA THR A 202 27.22 5.80 -3.44
C THR A 202 27.71 4.36 -3.24
N HIS A 203 27.91 3.59 -4.32
CA HIS A 203 28.19 2.16 -4.24
C HIS A 203 27.15 1.39 -3.41
N ALA A 204 25.86 1.74 -3.56
CA ALA A 204 24.77 1.20 -2.75
C ALA A 204 24.67 -0.33 -2.85
N ALA A 205 24.95 -0.93 -4.02
CA ALA A 205 24.99 -2.39 -4.17
C ALA A 205 25.92 -3.04 -3.14
N ALA A 206 27.14 -2.52 -2.99
CA ALA A 206 28.11 -3.05 -2.03
C ALA A 206 27.68 -2.82 -0.57
N PHE A 207 26.88 -1.81 -0.31
CA PHE A 207 26.26 -1.61 1.01
C PHE A 207 25.18 -2.67 1.26
N PHE A 208 24.22 -2.86 0.37
CA PHE A 208 23.13 -3.82 0.54
C PHE A 208 23.64 -5.25 0.70
N GLU A 209 24.67 -5.66 -0.07
CA GLU A 209 25.30 -6.97 0.05
C GLU A 209 25.86 -7.25 1.46
N ARG A 210 26.42 -6.24 2.13
CA ARG A 210 27.04 -6.38 3.46
C ARG A 210 26.19 -5.91 4.64
N SER A 211 25.09 -5.21 4.38
CA SER A 211 24.21 -4.65 5.42
C SER A 211 23.71 -5.72 6.37
N ALA A 212 23.89 -5.46 7.68
CA ALA A 212 23.50 -6.40 8.72
C ALA A 212 21.97 -6.57 8.77
N ILE A 213 21.21 -5.47 8.63
CA ILE A 213 19.75 -5.50 8.70
C ILE A 213 19.13 -6.26 7.51
N HIS A 214 19.68 -6.13 6.30
CA HIS A 214 19.20 -6.87 5.14
C HIS A 214 19.47 -8.38 5.24
N ARG A 215 20.65 -8.77 5.76
CA ARG A 215 20.93 -10.18 6.05
C ARG A 215 20.02 -10.77 7.11
N GLN A 216 19.71 -9.99 8.15
CA GLN A 216 18.74 -10.40 9.17
C GLN A 216 17.34 -10.54 8.57
N LEU A 217 16.89 -9.59 7.73
CA LEU A 217 15.64 -9.68 7.01
C LEU A 217 15.53 -11.00 6.23
N GLU A 218 16.54 -11.32 5.41
CA GLU A 218 16.56 -12.55 4.64
C GLU A 218 16.44 -13.80 5.54
N GLN A 219 17.23 -13.87 6.62
CA GLN A 219 17.19 -15.01 7.56
C GLN A 219 15.83 -15.15 8.25
N HIS A 220 15.23 -14.03 8.70
CA HIS A 220 13.92 -14.03 9.36
C HIS A 220 12.81 -14.44 8.41
N ILE A 221 12.82 -13.97 7.15
CA ILE A 221 11.83 -14.39 6.16
C ILE A 221 11.97 -15.88 5.86
N GLN A 222 13.17 -16.37 5.56
CA GLN A 222 13.39 -17.79 5.26
C GLN A 222 12.95 -18.70 6.41
N SER A 223 13.28 -18.33 7.65
CA SER A 223 12.90 -19.12 8.83
C SER A 223 11.42 -18.97 9.20
N GLY A 224 10.87 -17.76 9.13
CA GLY A 224 9.51 -17.46 9.53
C GLY A 224 8.44 -17.93 8.54
N MET A 225 8.79 -18.03 7.25
CA MET A 225 7.88 -18.54 6.22
C MET A 225 7.92 -20.06 6.08
N ALA A 226 8.92 -20.72 6.66
CA ALA A 226 9.08 -22.17 6.54
C ALA A 226 7.87 -22.93 7.13
N GLY A 227 7.16 -23.67 6.29
CA GLY A 227 6.00 -24.48 6.69
C GLY A 227 4.71 -23.69 6.96
N VAL A 228 4.68 -22.41 6.68
CA VAL A 228 3.44 -21.60 6.75
C VAL A 228 2.60 -21.89 5.50
N PRO A 229 1.33 -22.33 5.64
CA PRO A 229 0.48 -22.67 4.49
C PRO A 229 -0.12 -21.40 3.87
N VAL A 230 0.74 -20.47 3.43
CA VAL A 230 0.33 -19.12 2.99
C VAL A 230 -0.67 -19.15 1.83
N ILE A 231 -0.50 -20.08 0.90
CA ILE A 231 -1.39 -20.22 -0.26
C ILE A 231 -2.82 -20.59 0.16
N THR A 232 -2.97 -21.32 1.26
CA THR A 232 -4.28 -21.68 1.79
C THR A 232 -5.09 -20.42 2.17
N TYR A 233 -4.44 -19.38 2.68
CA TYR A 233 -5.12 -18.12 3.02
C TYR A 233 -5.60 -17.38 1.79
N PHE A 234 -4.78 -17.28 0.74
CA PHE A 234 -5.19 -16.58 -0.49
C PHE A 234 -6.28 -17.34 -1.23
N ASN A 235 -6.18 -18.67 -1.32
CA ASN A 235 -7.26 -19.49 -1.88
C ASN A 235 -8.55 -19.37 -1.05
N ALA A 236 -8.44 -19.30 0.26
CA ALA A 236 -9.60 -19.08 1.13
C ALA A 236 -10.18 -17.68 0.92
N ALA A 237 -9.37 -16.63 0.74
CA ALA A 237 -9.82 -15.27 0.46
C ALA A 237 -10.61 -15.19 -0.86
N GLU A 238 -10.07 -15.77 -1.94
CA GLU A 238 -10.75 -15.83 -3.25
C GLU A 238 -12.09 -16.59 -3.17
N SER A 239 -12.07 -17.77 -2.56
CA SER A 239 -13.25 -18.63 -2.39
C SER A 239 -14.30 -17.99 -1.46
N TYR A 240 -13.85 -17.42 -0.34
CA TYR A 240 -14.72 -16.82 0.66
C TYR A 240 -15.46 -15.59 0.10
N THR A 241 -14.74 -14.70 -0.56
CA THR A 241 -15.36 -13.49 -1.12
C THR A 241 -16.23 -13.78 -2.33
N GLY A 242 -15.87 -14.75 -3.16
CA GLY A 242 -16.63 -15.17 -4.35
C GLY A 242 -16.68 -14.12 -5.46
N THR A 243 -15.87 -13.05 -5.37
CA THR A 243 -15.91 -11.91 -6.31
C THR A 243 -14.84 -11.96 -7.39
N LYS A 244 -13.88 -12.90 -7.30
CA LYS A 244 -12.72 -13.01 -8.20
C LYS A 244 -13.10 -12.99 -9.68
N ASP A 245 -13.98 -13.89 -10.11
CA ASP A 245 -14.34 -14.02 -11.54
C ASP A 245 -15.11 -12.81 -12.07
N LYS A 246 -15.80 -12.09 -11.18
CA LYS A 246 -16.52 -10.85 -11.50
C LYS A 246 -15.54 -9.68 -11.67
N LEU A 247 -14.55 -9.55 -10.79
CA LEU A 247 -13.64 -8.40 -10.71
C LEU A 247 -12.40 -8.59 -11.59
N PHE A 248 -11.90 -9.82 -11.70
CA PHE A 248 -10.65 -10.17 -12.39
C PHE A 248 -10.89 -11.30 -13.42
N PRO A 249 -11.82 -11.12 -14.38
CA PRO A 249 -12.17 -12.18 -15.32
C PRO A 249 -10.96 -12.58 -16.18
N GLN A 250 -10.63 -13.88 -16.16
CA GLN A 250 -9.54 -14.47 -16.94
C GLN A 250 -8.12 -13.99 -16.56
N GLN A 251 -7.96 -13.28 -15.44
CA GLN A 251 -6.65 -12.88 -14.94
C GLN A 251 -6.12 -13.91 -13.95
N THR A 252 -4.81 -14.20 -14.05
CA THR A 252 -4.10 -14.88 -12.97
C THR A 252 -3.80 -13.86 -11.88
N LEU A 253 -4.08 -14.23 -10.63
CA LEU A 253 -3.76 -13.38 -9.48
C LEU A 253 -2.42 -13.84 -8.89
N HIS A 254 -1.50 -12.90 -8.74
CA HIS A 254 -0.23 -13.07 -8.06
C HIS A 254 -0.26 -12.24 -6.77
N TYR A 255 0.12 -12.85 -5.67
CA TYR A 255 0.20 -12.18 -4.38
C TYR A 255 1.67 -11.89 -4.08
N ALA A 256 1.97 -10.68 -3.69
CA ALA A 256 3.35 -10.27 -3.43
C ALA A 256 3.44 -9.38 -2.19
N THR A 257 4.50 -9.56 -1.44
CA THR A 257 4.91 -8.65 -0.37
C THR A 257 6.27 -8.07 -0.73
N CYS A 258 6.34 -6.75 -0.90
CA CYS A 258 7.60 -6.04 -0.99
C CYS A 258 7.91 -5.42 0.37
N LEU A 259 9.06 -5.74 0.92
CA LEU A 259 9.49 -5.28 2.23
C LEU A 259 10.52 -4.17 2.10
N SER A 260 10.45 -3.20 3.01
CA SER A 260 11.53 -2.26 3.24
C SER A 260 11.76 -2.07 4.73
N VAL A 261 13.00 -2.23 5.15
CA VAL A 261 13.43 -1.94 6.53
C VAL A 261 13.43 -0.45 6.83
N TYR A 262 13.42 0.40 5.80
CA TYR A 262 13.41 1.86 5.92
C TYR A 262 12.01 2.46 5.90
N LYS A 263 10.99 1.66 5.64
CA LYS A 263 9.60 2.11 5.74
C LYS A 263 9.19 2.23 7.21
N SER A 264 8.34 3.23 7.50
CA SER A 264 7.75 3.39 8.83
C SER A 264 7.17 2.08 9.35
N ARG A 265 7.47 1.76 10.61
CA ARG A 265 7.06 0.53 11.29
C ARG A 265 5.52 0.41 11.32
N ASN A 266 5.05 -0.82 11.21
CA ASN A 266 3.61 -1.14 11.18
C ASN A 266 2.81 -0.32 10.15
N ASN A 267 3.45 0.06 9.05
CA ASN A 267 2.80 0.74 7.94
C ASN A 267 2.81 -0.18 6.71
N ALA A 268 1.65 -0.39 6.14
CA ALA A 268 1.48 -1.11 4.89
C ALA A 268 0.74 -0.23 3.87
N SER A 269 0.93 -0.53 2.61
CA SER A 269 0.13 -0.01 1.52
C SER A 269 -0.08 -1.10 0.50
N PHE A 270 -1.27 -1.13 -0.10
CA PHE A 270 -1.64 -2.14 -1.08
C PHE A 270 -1.70 -1.54 -2.48
N HIS A 271 -1.20 -2.29 -3.46
CA HIS A 271 -1.18 -1.87 -4.85
C HIS A 271 -1.62 -3.01 -5.77
N GLN A 272 -2.48 -2.69 -6.73
CA GLN A 272 -2.85 -3.58 -7.84
C GLN A 272 -2.02 -3.17 -9.05
N ILE A 273 -1.17 -4.07 -9.50
CA ILE A 273 -0.23 -3.83 -10.61
C ILE A 273 -0.56 -4.81 -11.74
N PRO A 274 -1.21 -4.36 -12.83
CA PRO A 274 -1.44 -5.21 -13.99
C PRO A 274 -0.16 -5.37 -14.81
N VAL A 275 0.23 -6.63 -15.07
CA VAL A 275 1.43 -6.97 -15.88
C VAL A 275 1.07 -8.12 -16.82
N ASN A 276 1.30 -7.97 -18.12
CA ASN A 276 1.11 -9.00 -19.14
C ASN A 276 -0.29 -9.66 -19.16
N GLY A 277 -1.32 -8.98 -18.66
CA GLY A 277 -2.69 -9.51 -18.56
C GLY A 277 -3.00 -10.17 -17.22
N ASP A 278 -2.03 -10.41 -16.38
CA ASP A 278 -2.20 -10.88 -15.00
C ASP A 278 -2.32 -9.70 -14.03
N MET A 279 -2.73 -9.97 -12.78
CA MET A 279 -2.86 -8.97 -11.73
C MET A 279 -1.97 -9.30 -10.54
N TYR A 280 -1.07 -8.38 -10.18
CA TYR A 280 -0.24 -8.47 -8.99
C TYR A 280 -0.87 -7.69 -7.84
N PHE A 281 -1.19 -8.39 -6.77
CA PHE A 281 -1.64 -7.83 -5.49
C PHE A 281 -0.43 -7.66 -4.60
N LEU A 282 0.11 -6.44 -4.59
CA LEU A 282 1.35 -6.12 -3.89
C LEU A 282 1.07 -5.40 -2.58
N SER A 283 1.43 -6.02 -1.46
CA SER A 283 1.54 -5.35 -0.17
C SER A 283 2.96 -4.80 0.00
N TYR A 284 3.10 -3.49 0.15
CA TYR A 284 4.39 -2.85 0.45
C TYR A 284 4.41 -2.43 1.92
N GLN A 285 5.31 -3.01 2.72
CA GLN A 285 5.28 -2.84 4.16
C GLN A 285 6.65 -2.91 4.84
N SER A 286 6.70 -2.44 6.09
CA SER A 286 7.83 -2.68 6.98
C SER A 286 7.72 -4.07 7.59
N PRO A 287 8.81 -4.85 7.64
CA PRO A 287 8.85 -6.11 8.38
C PRO A 287 9.10 -5.93 9.88
N LEU A 288 9.33 -4.69 10.33
CA LEU A 288 9.71 -4.36 11.70
C LEU A 288 8.52 -3.89 12.52
N GLY A 289 8.35 -4.44 13.71
CA GLY A 289 7.44 -3.94 14.73
C GLY A 289 7.97 -2.70 15.46
N TYR A 290 7.15 -2.09 16.32
CA TYR A 290 7.55 -0.93 17.13
C TYR A 290 8.71 -1.22 18.09
N ASP A 291 8.91 -2.48 18.47
CA ASP A 291 10.01 -2.95 19.30
C ASP A 291 11.34 -3.14 18.52
N GLY A 292 11.37 -2.85 17.22
CA GLY A 292 12.53 -3.02 16.35
C GLY A 292 12.79 -4.46 15.91
N ASN A 293 11.96 -5.42 16.32
CA ASN A 293 12.13 -6.81 15.93
C ASN A 293 11.37 -7.13 14.64
N PHE A 294 11.82 -8.18 13.93
CA PHE A 294 11.12 -8.71 12.77
C PHE A 294 9.89 -9.51 13.22
N HIS A 295 8.71 -9.09 12.75
CA HIS A 295 7.42 -9.69 13.07
C HIS A 295 6.80 -10.34 11.83
N ILE A 296 7.30 -11.52 11.45
CA ILE A 296 6.89 -12.19 10.20
C ILE A 296 5.41 -12.59 10.23
N GLN A 297 4.88 -12.97 11.38
CA GLN A 297 3.45 -13.29 11.52
C GLN A 297 2.57 -12.05 11.28
N ASP A 298 2.93 -10.91 11.86
CA ASP A 298 2.19 -9.65 11.68
C ASP A 298 2.29 -9.16 10.22
N MET A 299 3.46 -9.32 9.59
CA MET A 299 3.66 -9.07 8.17
C MET A 299 2.70 -9.90 7.32
N LEU A 300 2.59 -11.20 7.59
CA LEU A 300 1.69 -12.08 6.84
C LEU A 300 0.22 -11.73 7.09
N GLU A 301 -0.17 -11.47 8.35
CA GLU A 301 -1.52 -11.02 8.70
C GLU A 301 -1.89 -9.74 7.94
N THR A 302 -0.96 -8.80 7.85
CA THR A 302 -1.12 -7.55 7.08
C THR A 302 -1.25 -7.84 5.59
N THR A 303 -0.42 -8.71 5.02
CA THR A 303 -0.50 -9.07 3.59
C THR A 303 -1.86 -9.69 3.24
N ILE A 304 -2.38 -10.59 4.08
CA ILE A 304 -3.69 -11.21 3.89
C ILE A 304 -4.80 -10.14 4.00
N HIS A 305 -4.71 -9.24 4.97
CA HIS A 305 -5.63 -8.12 5.13
C HIS A 305 -5.68 -7.25 3.88
N GLU A 306 -4.53 -6.78 3.44
CA GLU A 306 -4.41 -5.91 2.26
C GLU A 306 -4.90 -6.61 0.97
N SER A 307 -4.70 -7.92 0.86
CA SER A 307 -5.16 -8.69 -0.30
C SER A 307 -6.68 -8.88 -0.36
N LEU A 308 -7.42 -8.62 0.72
CA LEU A 308 -8.88 -8.67 0.75
C LEU A 308 -9.54 -7.41 0.20
N HIS A 309 -8.89 -6.26 0.33
CA HIS A 309 -9.44 -4.99 -0.15
C HIS A 309 -9.88 -5.03 -1.63
N PRO A 310 -9.11 -5.60 -2.58
CA PRO A 310 -9.53 -5.71 -3.97
C PRO A 310 -10.84 -6.46 -4.21
N PHE A 311 -11.15 -7.41 -3.33
CA PHE A 311 -12.35 -8.23 -3.44
C PHE A 311 -13.59 -7.62 -2.77
N ILE A 312 -13.39 -6.75 -1.76
CA ILE A 312 -14.46 -6.21 -0.91
C ILE A 312 -14.76 -4.74 -1.23
N ASN A 313 -13.73 -3.91 -1.41
CA ASN A 313 -13.87 -2.46 -1.60
C ASN A 313 -14.82 -2.09 -2.75
N PRO A 314 -14.76 -2.72 -3.94
CA PRO A 314 -15.65 -2.34 -5.03
C PRO A 314 -17.13 -2.51 -4.66
N GLY A 315 -17.48 -3.56 -3.92
CA GLY A 315 -18.83 -3.81 -3.44
C GLY A 315 -19.28 -2.76 -2.41
N VAL A 316 -18.41 -2.45 -1.43
CA VAL A 316 -18.69 -1.42 -0.40
C VAL A 316 -18.80 -0.02 -1.02
N GLU A 317 -17.96 0.32 -1.98
CA GLU A 317 -18.02 1.60 -2.70
C GLU A 317 -19.35 1.80 -3.45
N LEU A 318 -19.92 0.74 -3.98
CA LEU A 318 -21.26 0.79 -4.60
C LEU A 318 -22.39 1.07 -3.59
N GLN A 319 -22.13 0.89 -2.28
CA GLN A 319 -23.09 1.11 -1.20
C GLN A 319 -22.91 2.47 -0.49
N GLN A 320 -22.14 3.42 -1.05
CA GLN A 320 -21.83 4.68 -0.40
C GLN A 320 -23.07 5.47 0.04
N GLU A 321 -24.14 5.49 -0.77
CA GLU A 321 -25.38 6.20 -0.44
C GLU A 321 -26.07 5.56 0.76
N LEU A 322 -26.14 4.22 0.80
CA LEU A 322 -26.68 3.49 1.94
C LEU A 322 -25.86 3.77 3.21
N ILE A 323 -24.54 3.63 3.11
CA ILE A 323 -23.61 3.88 4.22
C ILE A 323 -23.79 5.30 4.76
N GLN A 324 -23.81 6.30 3.89
CA GLN A 324 -23.97 7.69 4.30
C GLN A 324 -25.33 7.94 4.95
N SER A 325 -26.39 7.31 4.45
CA SER A 325 -27.74 7.40 5.03
C SER A 325 -27.79 6.81 6.44
N LEU A 326 -27.19 5.63 6.64
CA LEU A 326 -27.17 4.93 7.95
C LEU A 326 -26.22 5.60 8.94
N ALA A 327 -25.10 6.12 8.46
CA ALA A 327 -24.16 6.87 9.29
C ALA A 327 -24.80 8.14 9.85
N GLY A 328 -25.54 8.90 9.02
CA GLY A 328 -26.28 10.09 9.47
C GLY A 328 -25.37 11.07 10.21
N ASN A 329 -25.74 11.34 11.48
CA ASN A 329 -24.98 12.23 12.37
C ASN A 329 -24.09 11.46 13.38
N LYS A 330 -23.79 10.19 13.13
CA LYS A 330 -22.90 9.41 14.00
C LYS A 330 -21.50 10.00 14.03
N ASN A 331 -20.85 9.90 15.17
CA ASN A 331 -19.48 10.35 15.32
C ASN A 331 -18.51 9.22 14.93
N PRO A 332 -17.65 9.42 13.91
CA PRO A 332 -16.65 8.40 13.54
C PRO A 332 -15.78 7.93 14.72
N ALA A 333 -15.50 8.80 15.70
CA ALA A 333 -14.69 8.43 16.86
C ALA A 333 -15.31 7.34 17.76
N ASP A 334 -16.62 7.08 17.62
CA ASP A 334 -17.28 5.98 18.34
C ASP A 334 -17.08 4.61 17.65
N TYR A 335 -16.60 4.63 16.40
CA TYR A 335 -16.42 3.44 15.55
C TYR A 335 -14.97 3.13 15.24
N THR A 336 -14.07 4.10 15.39
CA THR A 336 -12.68 3.92 14.98
C THR A 336 -11.71 4.77 15.80
N SER A 337 -10.42 4.37 15.78
CA SER A 337 -9.34 5.14 16.40
C SER A 337 -8.92 6.36 15.58
N SER A 338 -8.04 7.17 16.15
CA SER A 338 -7.60 8.47 15.62
C SER A 338 -7.14 8.46 14.16
N ILE A 339 -6.61 7.35 13.65
CA ILE A 339 -6.12 7.28 12.27
C ILE A 339 -7.23 7.26 11.23
N TYR A 340 -8.39 6.71 11.57
CA TYR A 340 -9.53 6.57 10.66
C TYR A 340 -10.63 7.62 10.89
N VAL A 341 -10.56 8.40 11.96
CA VAL A 341 -11.62 9.35 12.37
C VAL A 341 -11.97 10.37 11.27
N ASN A 342 -10.99 10.73 10.45
CA ASN A 342 -11.18 11.68 9.36
C ASN A 342 -11.47 11.01 8.00
N MET A 343 -11.61 9.69 7.97
CA MET A 343 -11.93 8.98 6.74
C MET A 343 -13.44 9.04 6.44
N PRO A 344 -13.82 8.97 5.15
CA PRO A 344 -15.22 8.80 4.77
C PRO A 344 -15.81 7.52 5.37
N TRP A 345 -17.11 7.53 5.71
CA TRP A 345 -17.78 6.39 6.33
C TRP A 345 -17.66 5.09 5.55
N TYR A 346 -17.63 5.14 4.22
CA TYR A 346 -17.47 3.92 3.42
C TYR A 346 -16.10 3.27 3.64
N ARG A 347 -15.05 4.04 3.90
CA ARG A 347 -13.71 3.51 4.24
C ARG A 347 -13.67 2.87 5.62
N ILE A 348 -14.32 3.49 6.60
CA ILE A 348 -14.43 2.92 7.96
C ILE A 348 -15.23 1.61 7.93
N THR A 349 -16.29 1.57 7.14
CA THR A 349 -17.15 0.38 6.97
C THR A 349 -16.40 -0.73 6.23
N ASP A 350 -15.66 -0.38 5.18
CA ASP A 350 -14.81 -1.28 4.42
C ASP A 350 -13.78 -1.97 5.32
N GLU A 351 -13.03 -1.19 6.08
CA GLU A 351 -12.07 -1.71 7.05
C GLU A 351 -12.69 -2.69 8.05
N ALA A 352 -13.89 -2.38 8.54
CA ALA A 352 -14.59 -3.26 9.48
C ALA A 352 -14.97 -4.61 8.85
N ILE A 353 -15.46 -4.58 7.60
CA ILE A 353 -15.84 -5.79 6.87
C ILE A 353 -14.60 -6.62 6.51
N VAL A 354 -13.55 -5.98 5.98
CA VAL A 354 -12.28 -6.65 5.63
C VAL A 354 -11.71 -7.38 6.84
N ARG A 355 -11.66 -6.74 8.02
CA ARG A 355 -11.14 -7.34 9.25
C ARG A 355 -11.96 -8.53 9.74
N ALA A 356 -13.27 -8.41 9.68
CA ALA A 356 -14.14 -9.53 10.07
C ALA A 356 -14.03 -10.72 9.11
N VAL A 357 -13.95 -10.46 7.80
CA VAL A 357 -13.71 -11.47 6.76
C VAL A 357 -12.33 -12.12 6.93
N GLN A 358 -11.29 -11.33 7.20
CA GLN A 358 -9.96 -11.87 7.50
C GLN A 358 -10.00 -12.87 8.66
N ALA A 359 -10.67 -12.52 9.74
CA ALA A 359 -10.79 -13.41 10.89
C ALA A 359 -11.56 -14.72 10.54
N ARG A 360 -12.56 -14.66 9.66
CA ARG A 360 -13.26 -15.87 9.16
C ARG A 360 -12.35 -16.74 8.31
N ILE A 361 -11.55 -16.14 7.42
CA ILE A 361 -10.57 -16.84 6.58
C ILE A 361 -9.54 -17.57 7.45
N TYR A 362 -9.04 -16.94 8.50
CA TYR A 362 -8.11 -17.57 9.45
C TYR A 362 -8.72 -18.81 10.12
N ARG A 363 -10.02 -18.76 10.43
CA ARG A 363 -10.73 -19.91 10.97
C ARG A 363 -10.86 -21.03 9.94
N GLU A 364 -11.19 -20.70 8.68
CA GLU A 364 -11.37 -21.70 7.60
C GLU A 364 -10.05 -22.32 7.14
N ALA A 365 -8.98 -21.53 7.07
CA ALA A 365 -7.66 -21.99 6.67
C ALA A 365 -6.98 -22.95 7.63
N GLY A 366 -7.67 -23.37 8.71
CA GLY A 366 -7.23 -24.47 9.56
C GLY A 366 -6.53 -24.06 10.84
N HIS A 367 -6.64 -22.81 11.28
CA HIS A 367 -6.25 -22.43 12.65
C HIS A 367 -7.28 -22.88 13.71
N GLY A 368 -7.95 -24.01 13.47
CA GLY A 368 -8.58 -24.86 14.46
C GLY A 368 -9.92 -24.36 15.01
N ASP A 369 -9.95 -24.01 16.28
CA ASP A 369 -11.14 -23.81 17.11
C ASP A 369 -11.74 -22.39 17.10
N GLY A 370 -11.28 -21.54 16.18
CA GLY A 370 -11.68 -20.13 16.13
C GLY A 370 -11.00 -19.23 17.17
N THR A 371 -10.10 -19.76 18.01
CA THR A 371 -9.37 -18.99 19.02
C THR A 371 -8.44 -17.99 18.35
N ALA A 372 -7.70 -18.39 17.30
CA ALA A 372 -6.84 -17.51 16.55
C ALA A 372 -7.63 -16.38 15.86
N ALA A 373 -8.80 -16.69 15.29
CA ALA A 373 -9.70 -15.70 14.70
C ALA A 373 -10.17 -14.66 15.72
N LYS A 374 -10.57 -15.09 16.91
CA LYS A 374 -10.97 -14.18 18.00
C LYS A 374 -9.80 -13.35 18.50
N GLN A 375 -8.63 -13.95 18.68
CA GLN A 375 -7.41 -13.22 19.05
C GLN A 375 -7.04 -12.18 18.02
N LEU A 376 -7.23 -12.48 16.73
CA LEU A 376 -7.03 -11.49 15.66
C LEU A 376 -7.99 -10.31 15.81
N LEU A 377 -9.30 -10.56 16.02
CA LEU A 377 -10.29 -9.50 16.24
C LEU A 377 -9.98 -8.67 17.50
N ASP A 378 -9.56 -9.31 18.59
CA ASP A 378 -9.21 -8.63 19.84
C ASP A 378 -7.98 -7.72 19.68
N ARG A 379 -7.01 -8.09 18.83
CA ARG A 379 -5.85 -7.25 18.52
C ARG A 379 -6.17 -6.07 17.62
N GLN A 380 -7.24 -6.15 16.83
CA GLN A 380 -7.64 -5.10 15.88
C GLN A 380 -8.37 -3.93 16.57
N THR A 381 -7.72 -3.31 17.55
CA THR A 381 -8.30 -2.28 18.42
C THR A 381 -8.64 -0.96 17.71
N GLY A 382 -8.24 -0.81 16.44
CA GLY A 382 -8.46 0.40 15.65
C GLY A 382 -9.88 0.59 15.13
N ILE A 383 -10.70 -0.47 15.09
CA ILE A 383 -12.08 -0.48 14.58
C ILE A 383 -13.00 -1.14 15.61
N ALA A 384 -14.10 -0.49 15.94
CA ALA A 384 -15.09 -1.02 16.87
C ALA A 384 -16.13 -1.91 16.16
N ASN A 385 -16.93 -2.63 16.95
CA ASN A 385 -18.10 -3.41 16.50
C ASN A 385 -17.79 -4.53 15.49
N LEU A 386 -16.61 -5.11 15.52
CA LEU A 386 -16.21 -6.19 14.60
C LEU A 386 -16.94 -7.51 14.88
N TYR A 387 -17.24 -7.82 16.14
CA TYR A 387 -17.89 -9.09 16.53
C TYR A 387 -19.26 -9.30 15.91
N PRO A 388 -20.19 -8.31 15.89
CA PRO A 388 -21.47 -8.48 15.20
C PRO A 388 -21.32 -8.84 13.72
N ILE A 389 -20.38 -8.20 12.99
CA ILE A 389 -20.09 -8.54 11.59
C ILE A 389 -19.54 -9.97 11.51
N TYR A 390 -18.54 -10.29 12.31
CA TYR A 390 -17.91 -11.62 12.35
C TYR A 390 -18.92 -12.74 12.61
N ASP A 391 -19.81 -12.56 13.58
CA ASP A 391 -20.84 -13.56 13.92
C ASP A 391 -21.87 -13.71 12.80
N SER A 392 -22.31 -12.60 12.18
CA SER A 392 -23.24 -12.60 11.04
C SER A 392 -22.69 -13.31 9.82
N LEU A 393 -21.37 -13.29 9.60
CA LEU A 393 -20.75 -14.00 8.49
C LEU A 393 -20.95 -15.53 8.54
N ALA A 394 -21.36 -16.11 9.69
CA ALA A 394 -21.75 -17.51 9.76
C ALA A 394 -23.04 -17.81 8.96
N GLU A 395 -23.95 -16.86 8.85
CA GLU A 395 -25.13 -16.96 8.01
C GLU A 395 -24.76 -16.90 6.51
N TYR A 396 -23.90 -15.98 6.14
CA TYR A 396 -23.32 -15.92 4.79
C TYR A 396 -22.68 -17.26 4.37
N GLU A 397 -21.88 -17.87 5.26
CA GLU A 397 -21.22 -19.15 5.03
C GLU A 397 -22.21 -20.30 4.82
N SER A 398 -23.33 -20.30 5.56
CA SER A 398 -24.33 -21.35 5.48
C SER A 398 -25.35 -21.17 4.33
N ASN A 399 -25.43 -19.98 3.76
CA ASN A 399 -26.42 -19.63 2.72
C ASN A 399 -25.78 -19.17 1.41
N ARG A 400 -24.73 -19.87 0.97
CA ARG A 400 -23.97 -19.52 -0.26
C ARG A 400 -24.79 -19.64 -1.55
N GLU A 401 -25.92 -20.36 -1.53
CA GLU A 401 -26.86 -20.39 -2.67
C GLU A 401 -27.62 -19.06 -2.81
N GLU A 402 -27.95 -18.40 -1.69
CA GLU A 402 -28.61 -17.09 -1.65
C GLU A 402 -27.61 -15.96 -1.82
N TYR A 403 -26.42 -16.11 -1.21
CA TYR A 403 -25.34 -15.13 -1.22
C TYR A 403 -24.07 -15.74 -1.85
N PRO A 404 -24.01 -15.89 -3.19
CA PRO A 404 -22.87 -16.51 -3.87
C PRO A 404 -21.56 -15.73 -3.70
N CYS A 405 -21.61 -14.41 -3.48
CA CYS A 405 -20.45 -13.59 -3.19
C CYS A 405 -20.71 -12.62 -2.03
N ILE A 406 -19.63 -12.07 -1.48
CA ILE A 406 -19.70 -11.14 -0.34
C ILE A 406 -20.52 -9.88 -0.67
N ASP A 407 -20.49 -9.42 -1.92
CA ASP A 407 -21.25 -8.25 -2.38
C ASP A 407 -22.75 -8.42 -2.13
N ASP A 408 -23.28 -9.65 -2.31
CA ASP A 408 -24.70 -9.95 -2.12
C ASP A 408 -25.11 -9.85 -0.64
N TYR A 409 -24.15 -10.01 0.28
CA TYR A 409 -24.38 -9.98 1.73
C TYR A 409 -24.09 -8.60 2.36
N LEU A 410 -23.54 -7.63 1.62
CA LEU A 410 -23.24 -6.29 2.13
C LEU A 410 -24.48 -5.56 2.64
N GLN A 411 -25.67 -5.83 2.06
CA GLN A 411 -26.93 -5.25 2.53
C GLN A 411 -27.30 -5.67 3.96
N VAL A 412 -26.74 -6.78 4.45
CA VAL A 412 -26.87 -7.25 5.83
C VAL A 412 -25.77 -6.68 6.71
N LEU A 413 -24.51 -6.76 6.26
CA LEU A 413 -23.34 -6.36 7.05
C LEU A 413 -23.29 -4.86 7.35
N ILE A 414 -23.65 -4.01 6.37
CA ILE A 414 -23.56 -2.55 6.52
C ILE A 414 -24.52 -2.02 7.59
N PRO A 415 -25.82 -2.35 7.58
CA PRO A 415 -26.73 -1.96 8.67
C PRO A 415 -26.30 -2.52 10.03
N LEU A 416 -25.86 -3.78 10.06
CA LEU A 416 -25.38 -4.41 11.28
C LEU A 416 -24.22 -3.65 11.91
N TYR A 417 -23.24 -3.24 11.09
CA TYR A 417 -22.09 -2.45 11.56
C TYR A 417 -22.53 -1.07 12.07
N LEU A 418 -23.32 -0.35 11.29
CA LEU A 418 -23.61 1.04 11.56
C LEU A 418 -24.74 1.21 12.58
N GLU A 419 -25.72 0.31 12.66
CA GLU A 419 -26.88 0.44 13.54
C GLU A 419 -26.89 -0.56 14.70
N GLY A 420 -26.03 -1.59 14.66
CA GLY A 420 -26.00 -2.64 15.66
C GLY A 420 -27.22 -3.56 15.64
N ARG A 421 -27.83 -3.73 14.46
CA ARG A 421 -29.06 -4.52 14.27
C ARG A 421 -28.85 -5.72 13.41
#